data_b947420baeeb19c2aaa66f05bb947d9b
#
_entry.id   b947420baeeb19c2aaa66f05bb947d9b
#
_cell.length_a   1.000
_cell.length_b   1.000
_cell.length_c   1.000
_cell.angle_alpha   90.00
_cell.angle_beta   90.00
_cell.angle_gamma   90.00
#
_symmetry.space_group_name_H-M   'P 1'
#
loop_
_entity.id
_entity.type
_entity.pdbx_description
1 polymer ?
#
loop_
_entity_poly.entity_id
_entity_poly.type
_entity_poly.pdbx_seq_one_letter_code
_entity_poly.pdbx_strand_id
1 'polypeptide(L)'
;SGVGGELLYLPFKARWALGATINAVRQRDFNKEFGLLDYETVTAFISLFYASAFYNYDLAIHAGRYLAKDKGATIEVRRTFENGFSIGAFATFTNVSAAEYGEGSFDKGLYFQIPFNSFVSRNTKGKVATILRSLQRDGGQKLDDFTGRLWHDLRSVRYDSFEKHKLRMIPK
;
A
#
# COMPACT_ATOMS: atom_id res chain seq x y z
N SER A 1 -2.58 -7.46 -17.65
CA SER A 1 -2.73 -8.63 -16.79
C SER A 1 -1.40 -8.97 -16.13
N GLY A 2 -1.43 -9.65 -14.98
CA GLY A 2 -0.21 -10.01 -14.28
C GLY A 2 -0.46 -11.10 -13.26
N VAL A 3 0.63 -11.69 -12.78
CA VAL A 3 0.67 -12.65 -11.69
C VAL A 3 1.75 -12.21 -10.71
N GLY A 4 1.48 -12.39 -9.43
CA GLY A 4 2.44 -12.03 -8.40
C GLY A 4 2.24 -12.81 -7.12
N GLY A 5 3.19 -12.65 -6.21
CA GLY A 5 3.16 -13.23 -4.89
C GLY A 5 3.70 -12.27 -3.85
N GLU A 6 3.17 -12.39 -2.65
CA GLU A 6 3.61 -11.63 -1.48
C GLU A 6 3.89 -12.56 -0.32
N LEU A 7 4.98 -12.31 0.38
CA LEU A 7 5.36 -12.98 1.61
C LEU A 7 5.47 -11.94 2.71
N LEU A 8 4.90 -12.25 3.89
CA LEU A 8 5.01 -11.39 5.07
C LEU A 8 5.53 -12.20 6.26
N TYR A 9 6.65 -11.77 6.81
CA TYR A 9 7.17 -12.27 8.08
C TYR A 9 6.73 -11.34 9.20
N LEU A 10 5.90 -11.86 10.09
CA LEU A 10 5.29 -11.13 11.19
C LEU A 10 5.63 -11.81 12.53
N PRO A 11 6.66 -11.34 13.26
CA PRO A 11 6.99 -11.93 14.58
C PRO A 11 5.85 -11.73 15.58
N PHE A 12 5.63 -12.76 16.39
CA PHE A 12 4.59 -12.70 17.42
C PHE A 12 4.88 -11.58 18.43
N LYS A 13 3.86 -10.79 18.76
CA LYS A 13 3.95 -9.58 19.62
C LYS A 13 4.83 -8.44 19.10
N ALA A 14 5.53 -8.58 17.98
CA ALA A 14 6.32 -7.50 17.43
C ALA A 14 5.41 -6.41 16.81
N ARG A 15 5.88 -5.16 16.83
CA ARG A 15 5.23 -4.04 16.16
C ARG A 15 5.74 -3.79 14.74
N TRP A 16 6.65 -4.61 14.27
CA TRP A 16 7.24 -4.55 12.94
C TRP A 16 6.98 -5.84 12.16
N ALA A 17 7.08 -5.74 10.86
CA ALA A 17 7.03 -6.88 9.96
C ALA A 17 7.93 -6.64 8.75
N LEU A 18 8.39 -7.72 8.12
CA LEU A 18 9.12 -7.69 6.86
C LEU A 18 8.28 -8.34 5.78
N GLY A 19 8.18 -7.67 4.64
CA GLY A 19 7.48 -8.16 3.46
C GLY A 19 8.41 -8.31 2.27
N ALA A 20 8.08 -9.25 1.40
CA ALA A 20 8.69 -9.35 0.08
C ALA A 20 7.58 -9.56 -0.94
N THR A 21 7.61 -8.81 -2.04
CA THR A 21 6.60 -8.87 -3.10
C THR A 21 7.29 -8.98 -4.45
N ILE A 22 6.80 -9.88 -5.30
CA ILE A 22 7.24 -9.98 -6.69
C ILE A 22 6.01 -10.07 -7.59
N ASN A 23 5.99 -9.28 -8.67
CA ASN A 23 4.90 -9.28 -9.64
C ASN A 23 5.48 -9.26 -11.06
N ALA A 24 4.98 -10.14 -11.91
CA ALA A 24 5.17 -10.11 -13.35
C ALA A 24 3.91 -9.54 -14.00
N VAL A 25 4.04 -8.43 -14.69
CA VAL A 25 2.92 -7.72 -15.32
C VAL A 25 3.17 -7.48 -16.79
N ARG A 26 2.09 -7.63 -17.55
CA ARG A 26 2.03 -7.34 -18.98
C ARG A 26 0.92 -6.32 -19.26
N GLN A 27 1.25 -5.28 -19.99
CA GLN A 27 0.31 -4.23 -20.32
C GLN A 27 -0.78 -4.77 -21.26
N ARG A 28 -2.03 -4.38 -21.03
CA ARG A 28 -3.15 -4.66 -21.95
C ARG A 28 -3.16 -3.64 -23.07
N ASP A 29 -3.64 -4.07 -24.24
CA ASP A 29 -3.89 -3.19 -25.37
C ASP A 29 -4.94 -2.12 -25.03
N PHE A 30 -4.81 -0.94 -25.64
CA PHE A 30 -5.72 0.19 -25.44
C PHE A 30 -7.14 -0.07 -25.97
N ASN A 31 -7.31 -1.00 -26.90
CA ASN A 31 -8.60 -1.32 -27.52
C ASN A 31 -9.55 -2.12 -26.62
N LYS A 32 -9.20 -2.35 -25.35
CA LYS A 32 -9.99 -3.12 -24.36
C LYS A 32 -10.32 -4.58 -24.78
N GLU A 33 -9.75 -5.06 -25.88
CA GLU A 33 -9.78 -6.46 -26.28
C GLU A 33 -8.76 -7.29 -25.48
N PHE A 34 -8.76 -8.59 -25.63
CA PHE A 34 -7.84 -9.49 -24.92
C PHE A 34 -6.38 -9.40 -25.42
N GLY A 35 -6.07 -8.44 -26.29
CA GLY A 35 -4.72 -8.17 -26.76
C GLY A 35 -3.80 -7.73 -25.63
N LEU A 36 -2.55 -8.17 -25.66
CA LEU A 36 -1.48 -7.77 -24.76
C LEU A 36 -0.40 -7.06 -25.57
N LEU A 37 0.04 -5.90 -25.08
CA LEU A 37 1.19 -5.20 -25.63
C LEU A 37 2.48 -5.94 -25.26
N ASP A 38 3.54 -5.73 -26.05
CA ASP A 38 4.85 -6.35 -25.81
C ASP A 38 5.60 -5.80 -24.59
N TYR A 39 4.97 -4.87 -23.84
CA TYR A 39 5.57 -4.36 -22.63
C TYR A 39 5.35 -5.31 -21.45
N GLU A 40 6.42 -5.97 -21.05
CA GLU A 40 6.50 -6.81 -19.87
C GLU A 40 7.45 -6.19 -18.84
N THR A 41 7.06 -6.23 -17.58
CA THR A 41 7.94 -5.83 -16.50
C THR A 41 7.73 -6.70 -15.28
N VAL A 42 8.84 -6.90 -14.55
CA VAL A 42 8.81 -7.54 -13.23
C VAL A 42 9.13 -6.49 -12.20
N THR A 43 8.20 -6.33 -11.25
CA THR A 43 8.43 -5.52 -10.04
C THR A 43 8.79 -6.42 -8.88
N ALA A 44 9.72 -5.96 -8.05
CA ALA A 44 10.11 -6.68 -6.84
C ALA A 44 10.39 -5.67 -5.73
N PHE A 45 9.79 -5.88 -4.55
CA PHE A 45 9.93 -5.00 -3.40
C PHE A 45 10.27 -5.79 -2.15
N ILE A 46 11.13 -5.20 -1.32
CA ILE A 46 11.28 -5.53 0.09
C ILE A 46 10.59 -4.42 0.87
N SER A 47 9.79 -4.80 1.86
CA SER A 47 8.96 -3.88 2.62
C SER A 47 9.22 -4.04 4.11
N LEU A 48 9.44 -2.94 4.81
CA LEU A 48 9.49 -2.88 6.27
C LEU A 48 8.26 -2.14 6.77
N PHE A 49 7.53 -2.76 7.67
CA PHE A 49 6.34 -2.19 8.29
C PHE A 49 6.55 -1.99 9.77
N TYR A 50 6.03 -0.89 10.31
CA TYR A 50 6.06 -0.59 11.73
C TYR A 50 4.73 0.00 12.21
N ALA A 51 4.13 -0.63 13.22
CA ALA A 51 2.91 -0.15 13.87
C ALA A 51 3.26 0.62 15.14
N SER A 52 3.13 1.94 15.09
CA SER A 52 3.39 2.80 16.25
C SER A 52 2.34 2.60 17.34
N ALA A 53 2.75 2.68 18.61
CA ALA A 53 1.84 2.82 19.75
C ALA A 53 1.16 4.19 19.80
N PHE A 54 1.79 5.18 19.17
CA PHE A 54 1.34 6.56 19.20
C PHE A 54 0.24 6.80 18.17
N TYR A 55 -0.93 7.19 18.61
CA TYR A 55 -2.12 7.57 17.80
C TYR A 55 -2.45 6.65 16.61
N ASN A 56 -2.09 5.36 16.70
CA ASN A 56 -2.35 4.35 15.67
C ASN A 56 -1.78 4.70 14.29
N TYR A 57 -0.55 5.22 14.28
CA TYR A 57 0.20 5.42 13.05
C TYR A 57 0.86 4.11 12.61
N ASP A 58 0.80 3.85 11.34
CA ASP A 58 1.58 2.81 10.65
C ASP A 58 2.58 3.49 9.72
N LEU A 59 3.82 3.03 9.74
CA LEU A 59 4.88 3.41 8.82
C LEU A 59 5.20 2.22 7.92
N ALA A 60 5.37 2.45 6.64
CA ALA A 60 5.87 1.46 5.70
C ALA A 60 7.00 2.05 4.85
N ILE A 61 8.02 1.25 4.59
CA ILE A 61 9.12 1.58 3.69
C ILE A 61 9.20 0.43 2.68
N HIS A 62 9.04 0.74 1.40
CA HIS A 62 9.14 -0.21 0.30
C HIS A 62 10.35 0.15 -0.54
N ALA A 63 11.29 -0.75 -0.72
CA ALA A 63 12.45 -0.57 -1.57
C ALA A 63 12.49 -1.63 -2.66
N GLY A 64 12.72 -1.25 -3.91
CA GLY A 64 12.72 -2.22 -4.98
C GLY A 64 12.66 -1.63 -6.38
N ARG A 65 12.14 -2.45 -7.30
CA ARG A 65 12.00 -2.12 -8.71
C ARG A 65 10.55 -1.83 -9.06
N TYR A 66 10.33 -0.65 -9.62
CA TYR A 66 9.02 -0.11 -10.01
C TYR A 66 8.61 -0.53 -11.43
N LEU A 67 7.39 -0.13 -11.83
CA LEU A 67 6.78 -0.50 -13.12
C LEU A 67 7.53 0.04 -14.33
N ALA A 68 8.12 1.23 -14.23
CA ALA A 68 8.95 1.82 -15.30
C ALA A 68 10.38 1.24 -15.36
N LYS A 69 10.63 0.13 -14.65
CA LYS A 69 11.94 -0.52 -14.51
C LYS A 69 12.96 0.28 -13.70
N ASP A 70 12.55 1.39 -13.14
CA ASP A 70 13.30 2.22 -12.20
C ASP A 70 13.47 1.54 -10.83
N LYS A 71 14.48 1.97 -10.08
CA LYS A 71 14.77 1.49 -8.73
C LYS A 71 14.66 2.64 -7.75
N GLY A 72 14.15 2.35 -6.57
CA GLY A 72 13.98 3.39 -5.57
C GLY A 72 13.35 2.90 -4.28
N ALA A 73 12.86 3.85 -3.49
CA ALA A 73 12.17 3.58 -2.24
C ALA A 73 10.93 4.47 -2.09
N THR A 74 9.85 3.89 -1.56
CA THR A 74 8.65 4.60 -1.12
C THR A 74 8.58 4.59 0.39
N ILE A 75 8.35 5.74 0.99
CA ILE A 75 8.01 5.89 2.41
C ILE A 75 6.53 6.22 2.48
N GLU A 76 5.81 5.51 3.34
CA GLU A 76 4.38 5.68 3.55
C GLU A 76 4.09 5.83 5.04
N VAL A 77 3.27 6.81 5.39
CA VAL A 77 2.76 7.01 6.75
C VAL A 77 1.23 7.00 6.68
N ARG A 78 0.60 6.17 7.51
CA ARG A 78 -0.85 6.06 7.59
C ARG A 78 -1.32 6.17 9.03
N ARG A 79 -2.42 6.87 9.24
CA ARG A 79 -3.17 6.87 10.49
C ARG A 79 -4.52 6.20 10.28
N THR A 80 -4.86 5.28 11.16
CA THR A 80 -6.19 4.66 11.20
C THR A 80 -6.92 5.11 12.45
N PHE A 81 -8.11 5.65 12.25
CA PHE A 81 -9.00 6.12 13.33
C PHE A 81 -9.87 4.97 13.86
N GLU A 82 -10.48 5.16 15.04
CA GLU A 82 -11.28 4.13 15.69
C GLU A 82 -12.56 3.76 14.91
N ASN A 83 -13.10 4.68 14.11
CA ASN A 83 -14.23 4.43 13.20
C ASN A 83 -13.84 3.69 11.92
N GLY A 84 -12.56 3.31 11.76
CA GLY A 84 -12.04 2.62 10.58
C GLY A 84 -11.65 3.54 9.41
N PHE A 85 -11.90 4.85 9.51
CA PHE A 85 -11.35 5.82 8.55
C PHE A 85 -9.82 5.80 8.61
N SER A 86 -9.17 5.90 7.45
CA SER A 86 -7.72 6.00 7.38
C SER A 86 -7.32 7.12 6.44
N ILE A 87 -6.28 7.83 6.83
CA ILE A 87 -5.59 8.83 6.01
C ILE A 87 -4.10 8.47 5.95
N GLY A 88 -3.51 8.60 4.80
CA GLY A 88 -2.09 8.37 4.62
C GLY A 88 -1.46 9.30 3.60
N ALA A 89 -0.15 9.38 3.67
CA ALA A 89 0.70 10.10 2.74
C ALA A 89 1.86 9.20 2.33
N PHE A 90 2.32 9.33 1.11
CA PHE A 90 3.50 8.64 0.62
C PHE A 90 4.41 9.55 -0.19
N ALA A 91 5.69 9.21 -0.22
CA ALA A 91 6.71 9.81 -1.06
C ALA A 91 7.60 8.71 -1.63
N THR A 92 7.82 8.73 -2.95
CA THR A 92 8.62 7.76 -3.68
C THR A 92 9.80 8.45 -4.34
N PHE A 93 10.99 7.99 -4.03
CA PHE A 93 12.25 8.45 -4.60
C PHE A 93 12.84 7.35 -5.48
N THR A 94 13.09 7.65 -6.74
CA THR A 94 13.69 6.71 -7.68
C THR A 94 14.93 7.31 -8.35
N ASN A 95 15.63 6.48 -9.10
CA ASN A 95 16.80 6.90 -9.87
C ASN A 95 16.46 7.60 -11.19
N VAL A 96 15.18 7.88 -11.46
CA VAL A 96 14.76 8.66 -12.63
C VAL A 96 15.09 10.13 -12.42
N SER A 97 15.62 10.79 -13.44
CA SER A 97 16.00 12.21 -13.35
C SER A 97 14.76 13.11 -13.23
N ALA A 98 14.92 14.26 -12.57
CA ALA A 98 13.83 15.23 -12.41
C ALA A 98 13.25 15.73 -13.76
N ALA A 99 14.09 15.77 -14.82
CA ALA A 99 13.66 16.15 -16.17
C ALA A 99 12.74 15.11 -16.83
N GLU A 100 12.89 13.83 -16.49
CA GLU A 100 12.06 12.72 -16.98
C GLU A 100 10.80 12.54 -16.15
N TYR A 101 10.81 12.98 -14.90
CA TYR A 101 9.69 12.85 -13.97
C TYR A 101 8.49 13.76 -14.33
N GLY A 102 8.70 14.87 -15.03
CA GLY A 102 7.68 15.86 -15.31
C GLY A 102 7.58 16.95 -14.23
N GLU A 103 6.40 17.14 -13.63
CA GLU A 103 6.24 18.13 -12.55
C GLU A 103 6.74 17.58 -11.22
N GLY A 104 7.92 18.01 -10.79
CA GLY A 104 8.54 17.64 -9.52
C GLY A 104 9.67 16.63 -9.64
N SER A 105 10.37 16.39 -8.52
CA SER A 105 11.55 15.52 -8.46
C SER A 105 11.27 14.13 -7.90
N PHE A 106 10.05 13.85 -7.44
CA PHE A 106 9.66 12.57 -6.85
C PHE A 106 8.14 12.39 -6.80
N ASP A 107 7.66 11.14 -6.78
CA ASP A 107 6.24 10.81 -6.61
C ASP A 107 5.81 11.05 -5.16
N LYS A 108 4.64 11.68 -5.00
CA LYS A 108 4.03 11.94 -3.71
C LYS A 108 2.53 11.94 -3.82
N GLY A 109 1.86 11.60 -2.75
CA GLY A 109 0.42 11.65 -2.72
C GLY A 109 -0.17 11.48 -1.34
N LEU A 110 -1.46 11.75 -1.28
CA LEU A 110 -2.31 11.49 -0.14
C LEU A 110 -3.36 10.47 -0.52
N TYR A 111 -3.76 9.63 0.42
CA TYR A 111 -4.88 8.74 0.20
C TYR A 111 -5.80 8.71 1.41
N PHE A 112 -7.06 8.43 1.12
CA PHE A 112 -8.12 8.30 2.10
C PHE A 112 -8.81 6.97 1.92
N GLN A 113 -9.14 6.30 3.01
CA GLN A 113 -9.91 5.08 3.01
C GLN A 113 -11.06 5.19 4.00
N ILE A 114 -12.28 5.05 3.50
CA ILE A 114 -13.50 5.16 4.29
C ILE A 114 -14.20 3.81 4.30
N PRO A 115 -14.47 3.21 5.48
CA PRO A 115 -15.22 1.96 5.54
C PRO A 115 -16.68 2.18 5.17
N PHE A 116 -17.29 1.26 4.44
CA PHE A 116 -18.71 1.35 4.06
C PHE A 116 -19.66 1.41 5.25
N ASN A 117 -19.26 0.87 6.40
CA ASN A 117 -20.04 0.96 7.65
C ASN A 117 -20.29 2.40 8.09
N SER A 118 -19.53 3.38 7.58
CA SER A 118 -19.77 4.81 7.84
C SER A 118 -20.98 5.36 7.07
N PHE A 119 -21.45 4.66 6.05
CA PHE A 119 -22.55 5.07 5.17
C PHE A 119 -23.77 4.15 5.26
N VAL A 120 -23.61 2.94 5.72
CA VAL A 120 -24.65 1.90 5.71
C VAL A 120 -24.77 1.29 7.09
N SER A 121 -25.98 1.18 7.61
CA SER A 121 -26.28 0.57 8.93
C SER A 121 -26.03 -0.94 9.01
N ARG A 122 -25.43 -1.53 7.99
CA ARG A 122 -25.07 -2.95 7.93
C ARG A 122 -23.59 -3.15 8.09
N ASN A 123 -23.21 -4.17 8.85
CA ASN A 123 -21.81 -4.59 9.01
C ASN A 123 -21.28 -5.11 7.68
N THR A 124 -20.44 -4.34 7.00
CA THR A 124 -19.83 -4.73 5.73
C THR A 124 -18.30 -4.64 5.83
N LYS A 125 -17.59 -5.51 5.11
CA LYS A 125 -16.13 -5.45 4.96
C LYS A 125 -15.67 -4.51 3.83
N GLY A 126 -16.61 -3.90 3.12
CA GLY A 126 -16.31 -3.01 2.00
C GLY A 126 -15.69 -1.70 2.46
N LYS A 127 -14.81 -1.14 1.64
CA LYS A 127 -14.13 0.14 1.85
C LYS A 127 -14.13 0.92 0.54
N VAL A 128 -14.28 2.24 0.64
CA VAL A 128 -14.00 3.17 -0.47
C VAL A 128 -12.61 3.75 -0.24
N ALA A 129 -11.76 3.68 -1.22
CA ALA A 129 -10.44 4.29 -1.19
C ALA A 129 -10.30 5.32 -2.31
N THR A 130 -9.72 6.44 -2.00
CA THR A 130 -9.39 7.50 -2.95
C THR A 130 -7.94 7.89 -2.76
N ILE A 131 -7.21 7.99 -3.85
CA ILE A 131 -5.80 8.38 -3.87
C ILE A 131 -5.70 9.67 -4.66
N LEU A 132 -5.11 10.69 -4.05
CA LEU A 132 -4.75 11.94 -4.68
C LEU A 132 -3.23 11.92 -4.94
N ARG A 133 -2.84 11.91 -6.20
CA ARG A 133 -1.43 11.93 -6.62
C ARG A 133 -1.14 13.20 -7.40
N SER A 134 0.12 13.65 -7.38
CA SER A 134 0.61 14.61 -8.35
C SER A 134 0.60 14.01 -9.76
N LEU A 135 0.41 14.84 -10.76
CA LEU A 135 0.57 14.42 -12.16
C LEU A 135 2.02 13.98 -12.38
N GLN A 136 2.19 12.78 -12.86
CA GLN A 136 3.50 12.19 -13.17
C GLN A 136 3.55 11.79 -14.62
N ARG A 137 4.72 11.88 -15.17
CA ARG A 137 5.00 11.45 -16.52
C ARG A 137 5.51 10.00 -16.55
N ASP A 138 6.62 9.72 -15.88
CA ASP A 138 7.24 8.39 -15.84
C ASP A 138 8.00 8.19 -14.52
N GLY A 139 7.90 7.00 -13.93
CA GLY A 139 8.70 6.58 -12.78
C GLY A 139 7.94 6.54 -11.44
N GLY A 140 8.46 5.78 -10.48
CA GLY A 140 7.95 5.67 -9.11
C GLY A 140 6.62 4.94 -8.96
N GLN A 141 6.03 4.42 -10.01
CA GLN A 141 4.74 3.73 -9.94
C GLN A 141 4.90 2.28 -9.48
N LYS A 142 4.17 1.91 -8.45
CA LYS A 142 4.04 0.54 -7.97
C LYS A 142 2.62 0.00 -8.22
N LEU A 143 2.44 -1.32 -8.16
CA LEU A 143 1.13 -1.95 -8.14
C LEU A 143 0.54 -1.80 -6.74
N ASP A 144 -0.29 -0.80 -6.54
CA ASP A 144 -0.82 -0.44 -5.21
C ASP A 144 -1.65 -1.56 -4.57
N ASP A 145 -2.41 -2.32 -5.37
CA ASP A 145 -3.25 -3.41 -4.89
C ASP A 145 -2.47 -4.68 -4.49
N PHE A 146 -1.17 -4.76 -4.83
CA PHE A 146 -0.37 -5.98 -4.66
C PHE A 146 0.89 -5.79 -3.82
N THR A 147 1.21 -4.56 -3.42
CA THR A 147 2.40 -4.28 -2.60
C THR A 147 2.01 -3.92 -1.18
N GLY A 148 2.37 -4.76 -0.22
CA GLY A 148 2.07 -4.56 1.20
C GLY A 148 0.61 -4.88 1.59
N ARG A 149 -0.12 -5.59 0.76
CA ARG A 149 -1.52 -5.94 1.00
C ARG A 149 -1.69 -6.82 2.24
N LEU A 150 -0.84 -7.83 2.41
CA LEU A 150 -0.91 -8.74 3.57
C LEU A 150 -0.78 -7.99 4.90
N TRP A 151 0.07 -6.96 4.97
CA TRP A 151 0.17 -6.12 6.16
C TRP A 151 -1.15 -5.43 6.48
N HIS A 152 -1.79 -4.83 5.49
CA HIS A 152 -3.04 -4.11 5.68
C HIS A 152 -4.20 -5.03 6.04
N ASP A 153 -4.27 -6.21 5.44
CA ASP A 153 -5.32 -7.19 5.69
C ASP A 153 -5.18 -7.80 7.11
N LEU A 154 -3.96 -8.04 7.55
CA LEU A 154 -3.69 -8.64 8.86
C LEU A 154 -3.62 -7.60 10.01
N ARG A 155 -3.61 -6.30 9.69
CA ARG A 155 -3.42 -5.23 10.68
C ARG A 155 -4.43 -5.27 11.83
N SER A 156 -5.68 -5.60 11.54
CA SER A 156 -6.77 -5.64 12.53
C SER A 156 -6.73 -6.89 13.44
N VAL A 157 -6.09 -7.96 13.00
CA VAL A 157 -6.04 -9.24 13.74
C VAL A 157 -4.72 -9.45 14.49
N ARG A 158 -3.83 -8.47 14.47
CA ARG A 158 -2.55 -8.54 15.19
C ARG A 158 -2.72 -8.42 16.69
N TYR A 159 -1.74 -8.93 17.43
CA TYR A 159 -1.72 -8.93 18.90
C TYR A 159 -1.91 -7.52 19.48
N ASP A 160 -1.21 -6.50 18.98
CA ASP A 160 -1.33 -5.13 19.45
C ASP A 160 -2.73 -4.53 19.22
N SER A 161 -3.38 -4.91 18.12
CA SER A 161 -4.76 -4.52 17.82
C SER A 161 -5.75 -5.24 18.76
N PHE A 162 -5.54 -6.54 18.99
CA PHE A 162 -6.33 -7.33 19.92
C PHE A 162 -6.24 -6.77 21.36
N GLU A 163 -5.03 -6.52 21.87
CA GLU A 163 -4.81 -5.94 23.20
C GLU A 163 -5.53 -4.59 23.38
N LYS A 164 -5.53 -3.76 22.36
CA LYS A 164 -6.22 -2.46 22.36
C LYS A 164 -7.73 -2.59 22.47
N HIS A 165 -8.32 -3.64 21.92
CA HIS A 165 -9.78 -3.82 21.85
C HIS A 165 -10.32 -4.88 22.82
N LYS A 166 -9.47 -5.59 23.58
CA LYS A 166 -9.90 -6.67 24.46
C LYS A 166 -10.96 -6.27 25.49
N LEU A 167 -10.90 -5.04 26.05
CA LEU A 167 -11.88 -4.54 27.00
C LEU A 167 -13.27 -4.30 26.40
N ARG A 168 -13.36 -4.18 25.07
CA ARG A 168 -14.65 -4.05 24.35
C ARG A 168 -15.29 -5.42 24.07
N MET A 169 -14.53 -6.51 24.20
CA MET A 169 -15.00 -7.88 23.96
C MET A 169 -15.53 -8.55 25.21
N ILE A 170 -15.29 -7.97 26.40
CA ILE A 170 -15.81 -8.49 27.66
C ILE A 170 -17.14 -7.82 27.91
N PRO A 171 -18.28 -8.56 27.88
CA PRO A 171 -19.58 -8.01 28.25
C PRO A 171 -19.50 -7.52 29.69
N LYS A 172 -20.05 -6.33 29.97
CA LYS A 172 -20.24 -5.84 31.34
C LYS A 172 -21.41 -6.54 31.99
#